data_904799e93503766eba369722c3348e60
#
_entry.id   904799e93503766eba369722c3348e60
#
_cell.length_a   1.000
_cell.length_b   1.000
_cell.length_c   1.000
_cell.angle_alpha   90.00
_cell.angle_beta   90.00
_cell.angle_gamma   90.00
#
_symmetry.space_group_name_H-M   'P 1'
#
loop_
_entity.id
_entity.type
_entity.pdbx_description
1 polymer ?
#
loop_
_entity_poly.entity_id
_entity_poly.type
_entity_poly.pdbx_seq_one_letter_code
_entity_poly.pdbx_strand_id
1 'polypeptide(L)' 'MASNNKPAKTLRRGIVKATIWENTSKNGPFFSTTFSRSYKERSGKWSNGTSFALNDLEALLTVAYEAKEWIAARRLKR' A
#
# COMPACT_ATOMS: atom_id res chain seq x y z
N MET A 1 17.18 1.56 -16.01
CA MET A 1 16.40 2.45 -15.99
C MET A 1 15.90 2.81 -14.70
N ALA A 2 15.91 3.87 -14.42
CA ALA A 2 15.46 4.28 -13.19
C ALA A 2 14.00 4.09 -13.10
N SER A 3 13.61 3.64 -12.02
CA SER A 3 12.23 3.49 -11.82
C SER A 3 11.62 4.83 -11.56
N ASN A 4 10.48 5.06 -12.08
CA ASN A 4 9.74 6.25 -11.79
C ASN A 4 8.75 6.03 -10.70
N ASN A 5 8.79 4.86 -10.10
CA ASN A 5 7.88 4.57 -9.02
C ASN A 5 8.30 5.30 -7.77
N LYS A 6 7.41 6.00 -7.17
CA LYS A 6 7.67 6.55 -5.87
C LYS A 6 6.43 6.46 -5.04
N PRO A 7 6.61 6.34 -3.72
CA PRO A 7 5.45 6.25 -2.84
C PRO A 7 4.75 7.61 -2.82
N ALA A 8 3.50 7.62 -3.21
CA ALA A 8 2.71 8.82 -3.15
C ALA A 8 2.06 8.98 -1.80
N LYS A 9 1.74 7.86 -1.17
CA LYS A 9 1.08 7.89 0.13
C LYS A 9 1.25 6.55 0.81
N THR A 10 1.50 6.55 2.10
CA THR A 10 1.56 5.34 2.88
C THR A 10 0.49 5.39 3.94
N LEU A 11 -0.28 4.32 4.05
CA LEU A 11 -1.32 4.18 5.05
C LEU A 11 -0.98 3.00 5.92
N ARG A 12 -1.26 3.12 7.20
CA ARG A 12 -0.85 2.09 8.12
C ARG A 12 -1.94 1.88 9.16
N ARG A 13 -2.19 0.61 9.49
CA ARG A 13 -3.10 0.27 10.55
C ARG A 13 -2.50 -0.91 11.28
N GLY A 14 -1.95 -0.66 12.49
CA GLY A 14 -1.25 -1.72 13.21
C GLY A 14 -0.03 -2.14 12.43
N ILE A 15 0.07 -3.43 12.16
CA ILE A 15 1.21 -3.96 11.41
C ILE A 15 0.95 -4.05 9.92
N VAL A 16 -0.23 -3.65 9.47
CA VAL A 16 -0.58 -3.69 8.05
C VAL A 16 -0.33 -2.33 7.44
N LYS A 17 0.28 -2.35 6.26
CA LYS A 17 0.65 -1.12 5.57
C LYS A 17 0.18 -1.20 4.12
N ALA A 18 -0.34 -0.10 3.63
CA ALA A 18 -0.68 0.04 2.21
C ALA A 18 0.17 1.17 1.67
N THR A 19 0.82 0.94 0.56
CA THR A 19 1.61 1.97 -0.10
C THR A 19 1.03 2.22 -1.47
N ILE A 20 0.71 3.49 -1.73
CA ILE A 20 0.20 3.89 -3.02
C ILE A 20 1.36 4.42 -3.82
N TRP A 21 1.56 3.87 -4.99
CA TRP A 21 2.67 4.21 -5.86
C TRP A 21 2.17 4.97 -7.06
N GLU A 22 2.87 6.01 -7.41
CA GLU A 22 2.56 6.75 -8.61
C GLU A 22 3.44 6.24 -9.72
N ASN A 23 2.84 5.84 -10.83
CA ASN A 23 3.55 5.28 -11.96
C ASN A 23 3.22 6.10 -13.19
N THR A 24 4.07 6.01 -14.21
CA THR A 24 3.80 6.67 -15.47
C THR A 24 3.68 5.66 -16.56
N SER A 25 2.81 5.92 -17.51
CA SER A 25 2.67 5.04 -18.66
C SER A 25 2.43 5.93 -19.88
N LYS A 26 2.36 5.30 -21.05
CA LYS A 26 2.06 6.01 -22.25
C LYS A 26 0.76 6.74 -22.16
N ASN A 27 -0.19 6.22 -21.41
CA ASN A 27 -1.50 6.84 -21.31
C ASN A 27 -1.62 7.82 -20.16
N GLY A 28 -0.51 8.13 -19.52
CA GLY A 28 -0.50 9.07 -18.42
C GLY A 28 -0.21 8.40 -17.09
N PRO A 29 -0.22 9.16 -16.03
CA PRO A 29 0.08 8.60 -14.71
C PRO A 29 -1.07 7.75 -14.19
N PHE A 30 -0.72 6.79 -13.39
CA PHE A 30 -1.71 5.96 -12.72
C PHE A 30 -1.16 5.53 -11.37
N PHE A 31 -2.04 5.07 -10.50
CA PHE A 31 -1.66 4.65 -9.16
C PHE A 31 -1.82 3.16 -9.02
N SER A 32 -0.92 2.56 -8.26
CA SER A 32 -1.08 1.17 -7.86
C SER A 32 -0.85 1.11 -6.36
N THR A 33 -1.37 0.07 -5.75
CA THR A 33 -1.29 -0.07 -4.30
C THR A 33 -0.74 -1.44 -3.95
N THR A 34 0.22 -1.45 -3.04
CA THR A 34 0.75 -2.70 -2.52
C THR A 34 0.46 -2.77 -1.04
N PHE A 35 0.29 -3.99 -0.54
CA PHE A 35 -0.01 -4.20 0.87
C PHE A 35 1.05 -5.11 1.46
N SER A 36 1.41 -4.83 2.70
CA SER A 36 2.35 -5.67 3.39
C SER A 36 2.02 -5.68 4.86
N ARG A 37 2.56 -6.64 5.56
CA ARG A 37 2.42 -6.72 6.99
C ARG A 37 3.78 -7.01 7.59
N SER A 38 4.07 -6.37 8.72
CA SER A 38 5.33 -6.55 9.40
C SER A 38 5.18 -7.66 10.43
N TYR A 39 6.21 -8.46 10.58
CA TYR A 39 6.20 -9.48 11.62
C TYR A 39 7.61 -9.69 12.12
N LYS A 40 7.70 -10.19 13.32
CA LYS A 40 8.97 -10.42 13.96
C LYS A 40 9.33 -11.89 13.83
N GLU A 41 10.50 -12.15 13.29
CA GLU A 41 10.95 -13.51 13.13
C GLU A 41 11.44 -14.05 14.46
N ARG A 42 11.62 -15.35 14.49
CA ARG A 42 12.11 -16.02 15.67
C ARG A 42 13.44 -15.45 16.11
N SER A 43 14.26 -15.02 15.19
CA SER A 43 15.56 -14.45 15.50
C SER A 43 15.48 -13.04 16.09
N GLY A 44 14.30 -12.45 16.09
CA GLY A 44 14.13 -11.08 16.56
C GLY A 44 14.15 -10.06 15.45
N LYS A 45 14.44 -10.48 14.25
CA LYS A 45 14.51 -9.58 13.13
C LYS A 45 13.11 -9.29 12.58
N TRP A 46 12.87 -8.08 12.16
CA TRP A 46 11.58 -7.70 11.57
C TRP A 46 11.61 -7.97 10.08
N SER A 47 10.54 -8.52 9.56
CA SER A 47 10.39 -8.81 8.14
C SER A 47 9.03 -8.38 7.69
N ASN A 48 8.86 -8.31 6.37
CA ASN A 48 7.59 -7.96 5.77
C ASN A 48 7.08 -9.13 4.95
N GLY A 49 5.78 -9.29 4.94
CA GLY A 49 5.17 -10.35 4.17
C GLY A 49 3.87 -9.89 3.55
N THR A 50 3.33 -10.75 2.70
CA THR A 50 2.09 -10.43 2.01
C THR A 50 0.99 -11.43 2.34
N SER A 51 1.19 -12.24 3.37
CA SER A 51 0.15 -13.13 3.86
C SER A 51 -0.49 -12.50 5.07
N PHE A 52 -1.78 -12.57 5.16
CA PHE A 52 -2.53 -11.88 6.21
C PHE A 52 -3.43 -12.86 6.95
N ALA A 53 -3.33 -12.84 8.27
CA ALA A 53 -4.16 -13.68 9.11
C ALA A 53 -5.52 -13.03 9.29
N LEU A 54 -6.43 -13.77 9.89
CA LEU A 54 -7.79 -13.27 10.07
C LEU A 54 -7.80 -11.92 10.79
N ASN A 55 -7.01 -11.80 11.84
CA ASN A 55 -6.97 -10.53 12.58
C ASN A 55 -6.42 -9.40 11.75
N ASP A 56 -5.56 -9.71 10.78
CA ASP A 56 -4.97 -8.68 9.94
C ASP A 56 -5.91 -8.24 8.84
N LEU A 57 -6.90 -9.06 8.53
CA LEU A 57 -7.77 -8.76 7.40
C LEU A 57 -8.62 -7.53 7.64
N GLU A 58 -9.01 -7.28 8.88
CA GLU A 58 -9.75 -6.07 9.16
C GLU A 58 -8.90 -4.83 8.93
N ALA A 59 -7.66 -4.88 9.36
CA ALA A 59 -6.76 -3.78 9.11
C ALA A 59 -6.50 -3.62 7.63
N LEU A 60 -6.37 -4.74 6.91
CA LEU A 60 -6.17 -4.70 5.48
C LEU A 60 -7.35 -4.05 4.77
N LEU A 61 -8.57 -4.41 5.17
CA LEU A 61 -9.74 -3.80 4.58
C LEU A 61 -9.77 -2.29 4.82
N THR A 62 -9.39 -1.88 6.00
CA THR A 62 -9.40 -0.46 6.33
C THR A 62 -8.40 0.31 5.47
N VAL A 63 -7.16 -0.16 5.38
CA VAL A 63 -6.18 0.59 4.57
C VAL A 63 -6.49 0.48 3.09
N ALA A 64 -7.10 -0.63 2.66
CA ALA A 64 -7.49 -0.75 1.26
C ALA A 64 -8.58 0.25 0.91
N TYR A 65 -9.55 0.41 1.80
CA TYR A 65 -10.61 1.37 1.58
C TYR A 65 -10.04 2.78 1.55
N GLU A 66 -9.16 3.10 2.48
CA GLU A 66 -8.56 4.42 2.53
C GLU A 66 -7.72 4.69 1.29
N ALA A 67 -7.01 3.68 0.80
CA ALA A 67 -6.22 3.84 -0.41
C ALA A 67 -7.12 4.11 -1.60
N LYS A 68 -8.23 3.38 -1.67
CA LYS A 68 -9.18 3.57 -2.76
C LYS A 68 -9.72 4.99 -2.76
N GLU A 69 -10.10 5.49 -1.58
CA GLU A 69 -10.65 6.83 -1.48
C GLU A 69 -9.61 7.88 -1.84
N TRP A 70 -8.38 7.67 -1.40
CA TRP A 70 -7.32 8.61 -1.71
C TRP A 70 -7.08 8.72 -3.21
N ILE A 71 -7.04 7.57 -3.89
CA ILE A 71 -6.81 7.55 -5.33
C ILE A 71 -8.00 8.15 -6.06
N ALA A 72 -9.21 7.80 -5.62
CA ALA A 72 -10.41 8.31 -6.27
C ALA A 72 -10.49 9.83 -6.18
N ALA A 73 -10.09 10.38 -5.03
CA ALA A 73 -10.11 11.82 -4.86
C ALA A 73 -9.17 12.50 -5.84
N ARG A 74 -8.02 11.89 -6.12
CA ARG A 74 -7.09 12.48 -7.06
C ARG A 74 -7.59 12.38 -8.47
N ARG A 75 -8.22 11.28 -8.82
CA ARG A 75 -8.75 11.12 -10.16
C ARG A 75 -9.87 12.10 -10.44
N LEU A 76 -10.63 12.43 -9.43
CA LEU A 76 -11.74 13.33 -9.60
C LEU A 76 -11.32 14.79 -9.69
N LYS A 77 -10.07 15.05 -9.40
CA LYS A 77 -9.62 16.40 -9.49
C LYS A 77 -9.08 16.71 -10.82
N ARG A 78 -9.74 16.62 -11.80
CA ARG A 78 -9.21 16.88 -13.09
C ARG A 78 -9.55 18.23 -13.61
#